data_1062efb1a352f52f5eb8446896564db9
#
_entry.id   1062efb1a352f52f5eb8446896564db9
#
_cell.length_a   1.000
_cell.length_b   1.000
_cell.length_c   1.000
_cell.angle_alpha   90.00
_cell.angle_beta   90.00
_cell.angle_gamma   90.00
#
_symmetry.space_group_name_H-M   'P 1'
#
loop_
_entity.id
_entity.type
_entity.pdbx_description
1 polymer ?
#
loop_
_entity_poly.entity_id
_entity_poly.type
_entity_poly.pdbx_seq_one_letter_code
_entity_poly.pdbx_strand_id
1 'polypeptide(L)'
;MSGAVRFHAMGCEVVVSGGEPAAIAEVFARWEGTFSRFLPESELSSVNRSPAPALTVSPLFARALRTALDAAAQTDGLVDPTLAAALEAAGYDRDLALLGDRPEPAGPAAPSRLNEVRLDGRILRRPPGLALDLNGVVKSLAVDEAVLRLDGDGFVSAGGDLAVRGAVDVGLPGGGAVRVVRGGLATSGVATRSWRRGGEEQHHLVDPRTGRPSTSPWQQVTVSGASCLVADVAAKAAFLLGDDGPGWLDERGLPGRFVARDGTVAANDAWCRGTVPEAA
;
A
#
# COMPACT_ATOMS: atom_id res chain seq x y z
N MET A 1 26.96 -15.08 -3.31
CA MET A 1 25.72 -14.26 -3.30
C MET A 1 26.14 -12.84 -2.96
N SER A 2 25.91 -11.87 -3.84
CA SER A 2 26.12 -10.44 -3.53
C SER A 2 25.22 -10.08 -2.35
N GLY A 3 25.76 -9.39 -1.35
CA GLY A 3 24.99 -8.99 -0.18
C GLY A 3 23.81 -8.10 -0.58
N ALA A 4 22.70 -8.16 0.15
CA ALA A 4 21.57 -7.27 -0.08
C ALA A 4 21.96 -5.81 0.19
N VAL A 5 21.59 -4.91 -0.72
CA VAL A 5 21.79 -3.46 -0.60
C VAL A 5 20.55 -2.82 0.01
N ARG A 6 20.75 -1.78 0.81
CA ARG A 6 19.67 -1.05 1.52
C ARG A 6 19.75 0.43 1.22
N PHE A 7 18.59 1.06 1.00
CA PHE A 7 18.44 2.51 0.90
C PHE A 7 17.05 2.93 1.37
N HIS A 8 16.81 4.24 1.53
CA HIS A 8 15.50 4.77 1.92
C HIS A 8 14.81 5.43 0.73
N ALA A 9 13.54 5.10 0.51
CA ALA A 9 12.67 5.76 -0.46
C ALA A 9 11.20 5.55 -0.08
N MET A 10 10.33 6.44 -0.50
CA MET A 10 8.87 6.37 -0.29
C MET A 10 8.50 6.18 1.20
N GLY A 11 9.26 6.79 2.10
CA GLY A 11 9.04 6.73 3.55
C GLY A 11 9.29 5.35 4.17
N CYS A 12 10.13 4.50 3.56
CA CYS A 12 10.49 3.20 4.11
C CYS A 12 11.90 2.75 3.70
N GLU A 13 12.42 1.73 4.37
CA GLU A 13 13.62 1.03 3.92
C GLU A 13 13.31 0.17 2.69
N VAL A 14 14.14 0.27 1.67
CA VAL A 14 14.16 -0.59 0.49
C VAL A 14 15.35 -1.54 0.59
N VAL A 15 15.10 -2.83 0.39
CA VAL A 15 16.12 -3.88 0.41
C VAL A 15 16.11 -4.59 -0.94
N VAL A 16 17.27 -4.68 -1.56
CA VAL A 16 17.44 -5.25 -2.90
C VAL A 16 18.49 -6.35 -2.85
N SER A 17 18.19 -7.49 -3.43
CA SER A 17 19.16 -8.55 -3.71
C SER A 17 19.13 -8.86 -5.20
N GLY A 18 20.29 -8.79 -5.85
CA GLY A 18 20.42 -8.93 -7.30
C GLY A 18 20.25 -7.61 -8.07
N GLY A 19 20.63 -7.61 -9.34
CA GLY A 19 20.58 -6.43 -10.23
C GLY A 19 21.53 -5.32 -9.85
N GLU A 20 21.36 -4.15 -10.50
CA GLU A 20 22.12 -2.95 -10.22
C GLU A 20 21.35 -2.02 -9.26
N PRO A 21 21.83 -1.78 -8.03
CA PRO A 21 21.09 -1.01 -7.03
C PRO A 21 20.75 0.43 -7.46
N ALA A 22 21.63 1.08 -8.26
CA ALA A 22 21.40 2.44 -8.75
C ALA A 22 20.18 2.51 -9.68
N ALA A 23 20.05 1.57 -10.62
CA ALA A 23 18.92 1.50 -11.55
C ALA A 23 17.60 1.24 -10.82
N ILE A 24 17.65 0.48 -9.71
CA ILE A 24 16.48 0.22 -8.86
C ILE A 24 16.13 1.47 -8.05
N ALA A 25 17.13 2.16 -7.48
CA ALA A 25 16.90 3.40 -6.74
C ALA A 25 16.28 4.50 -7.62
N GLU A 26 16.65 4.59 -8.90
CA GLU A 26 16.02 5.51 -9.87
C GLU A 26 14.54 5.23 -10.08
N VAL A 27 14.11 3.94 -10.08
CA VAL A 27 12.69 3.59 -10.13
C VAL A 27 11.97 4.21 -8.93
N PHE A 28 12.45 3.96 -7.71
CA PHE A 28 11.82 4.48 -6.50
C PHE A 28 11.84 6.01 -6.46
N ALA A 29 12.94 6.67 -6.83
CA ALA A 29 13.03 8.13 -6.87
C ALA A 29 12.01 8.75 -7.83
N ARG A 30 11.79 8.16 -9.01
CA ARG A 30 10.78 8.60 -9.96
C ARG A 30 9.36 8.45 -9.40
N TRP A 31 9.05 7.31 -8.77
CA TRP A 31 7.75 7.09 -8.15
C TRP A 31 7.50 8.05 -6.97
N GLU A 32 8.48 8.23 -6.10
CA GLU A 32 8.40 9.17 -4.98
C GLU A 32 8.23 10.62 -5.46
N GLY A 33 9.04 11.05 -6.42
CA GLY A 33 8.96 12.38 -7.02
C GLY A 33 7.63 12.65 -7.72
N THR A 34 6.93 11.62 -8.18
CA THR A 34 5.61 11.78 -8.80
C THR A 34 4.47 11.75 -7.77
N PHE A 35 4.57 10.90 -6.74
CA PHE A 35 3.40 10.54 -5.91
C PHE A 35 3.52 10.91 -4.42
N SER A 36 4.62 11.47 -3.96
CA SER A 36 4.72 11.90 -2.57
C SER A 36 3.76 13.08 -2.32
N ARG A 37 2.88 12.94 -1.30
CA ARG A 37 2.04 14.05 -0.83
C ARG A 37 2.84 15.13 -0.10
N PHE A 38 4.06 14.79 0.33
CA PHE A 38 4.90 15.65 1.18
C PHE A 38 5.97 16.40 0.38
N LEU A 39 6.15 16.06 -0.91
CA LEU A 39 6.99 16.82 -1.83
C LEU A 39 6.12 17.85 -2.57
N PRO A 40 6.33 19.17 -2.32
CA PRO A 40 5.53 20.22 -2.97
C PRO A 40 5.58 20.22 -4.50
N GLU A 41 6.70 19.77 -5.07
CA GLU A 41 6.97 19.68 -6.50
C GLU A 41 6.42 18.40 -7.16
N SER A 42 5.95 17.42 -6.38
CA SER A 42 5.38 16.19 -6.96
C SER A 42 4.15 16.49 -7.82
N GLU A 43 3.91 15.65 -8.83
CA GLU A 43 2.72 15.77 -9.67
C GLU A 43 1.45 15.59 -8.82
N LEU A 44 1.44 14.65 -7.87
CA LEU A 44 0.30 14.45 -6.97
C LEU A 44 -0.01 15.70 -6.14
N SER A 45 1.00 16.35 -5.57
CA SER A 45 0.83 17.59 -4.83
C SER A 45 0.32 18.73 -5.73
N SER A 46 0.80 18.82 -6.97
CA SER A 46 0.31 19.78 -7.96
C SER A 46 -1.15 19.52 -8.33
N VAL A 47 -1.49 18.26 -8.60
CA VAL A 47 -2.88 17.84 -8.84
C VAL A 47 -3.77 18.22 -7.65
N ASN A 48 -3.37 17.87 -6.44
CA ASN A 48 -4.19 18.12 -5.23
C ASN A 48 -4.43 19.61 -4.94
N ARG A 49 -3.45 20.48 -5.24
CA ARG A 49 -3.59 21.93 -5.08
C ARG A 49 -4.40 22.60 -6.19
N SER A 50 -4.56 21.95 -7.35
CA SER A 50 -5.25 22.57 -8.48
C SER A 50 -6.75 22.74 -8.22
N PRO A 51 -7.33 23.92 -8.45
CA PRO A 51 -8.77 24.15 -8.39
C PRO A 51 -9.50 23.68 -9.67
N ALA A 52 -8.76 23.25 -10.71
CA ALA A 52 -9.37 22.83 -11.97
C ALA A 52 -10.16 21.52 -11.80
N PRO A 53 -11.41 21.46 -12.31
CA PRO A 53 -12.22 20.25 -12.24
C PRO A 53 -11.77 19.15 -13.22
N ALA A 54 -10.90 19.49 -14.18
CA ALA A 54 -10.31 18.58 -15.14
C ALA A 54 -8.84 18.93 -15.37
N LEU A 55 -7.98 17.92 -15.37
CA LEU A 55 -6.53 18.06 -15.49
C LEU A 55 -5.98 16.99 -16.44
N THR A 56 -5.02 17.36 -17.29
CA THR A 56 -4.22 16.38 -18.03
C THR A 56 -3.04 15.99 -17.15
N VAL A 57 -2.94 14.68 -16.85
CA VAL A 57 -1.87 14.12 -16.01
C VAL A 57 -0.83 13.37 -16.84
N SER A 58 0.33 13.10 -16.27
CA SER A 58 1.40 12.33 -16.93
C SER A 58 0.94 10.89 -17.23
N PRO A 59 1.60 10.19 -18.17
CA PRO A 59 1.31 8.76 -18.41
C PRO A 59 1.51 7.90 -17.16
N LEU A 60 2.53 8.20 -16.34
CA LEU A 60 2.80 7.48 -15.09
C LEU A 60 1.67 7.70 -14.08
N PHE A 61 1.23 8.94 -13.91
CA PHE A 61 0.13 9.29 -13.03
C PHE A 61 -1.18 8.62 -13.48
N ALA A 62 -1.51 8.68 -14.77
CA ALA A 62 -2.71 8.04 -15.32
C ALA A 62 -2.69 6.52 -15.10
N ARG A 63 -1.52 5.86 -15.27
CA ARG A 63 -1.35 4.43 -14.99
C ARG A 63 -1.64 4.13 -13.51
N ALA A 64 -1.02 4.84 -12.60
CA ALA A 64 -1.18 4.62 -11.16
C ALA A 64 -2.63 4.90 -10.70
N LEU A 65 -3.25 5.98 -11.17
CA LEU A 65 -4.64 6.29 -10.82
C LEU A 65 -5.61 5.24 -11.38
N ARG A 66 -5.41 4.76 -12.61
CA ARG A 66 -6.22 3.67 -13.16
C ARG A 66 -6.11 2.44 -12.30
N THR A 67 -4.88 2.03 -11.95
CA THR A 67 -4.66 0.89 -11.04
C THR A 67 -5.34 1.09 -9.68
N ALA A 68 -5.32 2.31 -9.13
CA ALA A 68 -6.01 2.59 -7.87
C ALA A 68 -7.54 2.50 -7.99
N LEU A 69 -8.10 2.96 -9.12
CA LEU A 69 -9.54 2.82 -9.40
C LEU A 69 -9.95 1.37 -9.64
N ASP A 70 -9.11 0.59 -10.33
CA ASP A 70 -9.31 -0.85 -10.53
C ASP A 70 -9.22 -1.61 -9.20
N ALA A 71 -8.25 -1.27 -8.34
CA ALA A 71 -8.15 -1.82 -6.99
C ALA A 71 -9.38 -1.48 -6.15
N ALA A 72 -9.89 -0.26 -6.24
CA ALA A 72 -11.14 0.12 -5.58
C ALA A 72 -12.32 -0.72 -6.07
N ALA A 73 -12.45 -0.92 -7.39
CA ALA A 73 -13.51 -1.76 -7.96
C ALA A 73 -13.42 -3.23 -7.53
N GLN A 74 -12.19 -3.79 -7.44
CA GLN A 74 -11.95 -5.17 -7.03
C GLN A 74 -12.17 -5.42 -5.52
N THR A 75 -12.15 -4.37 -4.73
CA THR A 75 -12.24 -4.41 -3.26
C THR A 75 -13.50 -3.72 -2.73
N ASP A 76 -14.52 -3.52 -3.57
CA ASP A 76 -15.76 -2.84 -3.20
C ASP A 76 -15.52 -1.48 -2.50
N GLY A 77 -14.52 -0.74 -2.98
CA GLY A 77 -14.13 0.58 -2.49
C GLY A 77 -13.25 0.57 -1.23
N LEU A 78 -12.80 -0.59 -0.74
CA LEU A 78 -11.94 -0.63 0.46
C LEU A 78 -10.54 -0.04 0.22
N VAL A 79 -9.95 -0.23 -0.96
CA VAL A 79 -8.71 0.43 -1.35
C VAL A 79 -9.06 1.67 -2.17
N ASP A 80 -9.11 2.83 -1.53
CA ASP A 80 -9.69 4.05 -2.08
C ASP A 80 -8.65 5.17 -2.22
N PRO A 81 -8.42 5.71 -3.42
CA PRO A 81 -7.49 6.82 -3.63
C PRO A 81 -8.01 8.18 -3.16
N THR A 82 -9.23 8.32 -2.65
CA THR A 82 -9.82 9.61 -2.26
C THR A 82 -9.71 9.91 -0.75
N LEU A 83 -8.96 9.11 -0.01
CA LEU A 83 -8.87 9.20 1.45
C LEU A 83 -7.80 10.19 1.97
N ALA A 84 -7.23 11.05 1.13
CA ALA A 84 -6.23 12.04 1.56
C ALA A 84 -6.75 12.92 2.72
N ALA A 85 -7.97 13.42 2.62
CA ALA A 85 -8.59 14.24 3.68
C ALA A 85 -8.80 13.46 4.99
N ALA A 86 -9.14 12.18 4.91
CA ALA A 86 -9.28 11.32 6.09
C ALA A 86 -7.94 11.06 6.79
N LEU A 87 -6.88 10.84 6.01
CA LEU A 87 -5.52 10.70 6.52
C LEU A 87 -5.04 11.99 7.21
N GLU A 88 -5.29 13.15 6.60
CA GLU A 88 -4.97 14.46 7.20
C GLU A 88 -5.78 14.72 8.48
N ALA A 89 -7.07 14.40 8.48
CA ALA A 89 -7.92 14.50 9.65
C ALA A 89 -7.46 13.60 10.81
N ALA A 90 -6.96 12.39 10.49
CA ALA A 90 -6.32 11.50 11.46
C ALA A 90 -4.95 12.03 11.94
N GLY A 91 -4.40 13.07 11.29
CA GLY A 91 -3.13 13.70 11.62
C GLY A 91 -1.94 13.29 10.76
N TYR A 92 -2.15 12.49 9.71
CA TYR A 92 -1.11 12.12 8.75
C TYR A 92 -0.92 13.22 7.69
N ASP A 93 -0.48 14.39 8.14
CA ASP A 93 -0.33 15.62 7.35
C ASP A 93 1.13 15.91 6.93
N ARG A 94 2.08 15.05 7.32
CA ARG A 94 3.52 15.16 7.03
C ARG A 94 4.17 13.78 7.01
N ASP A 95 5.45 13.73 6.64
CA ASP A 95 6.23 12.49 6.69
C ASP A 95 6.11 11.80 8.05
N LEU A 96 6.02 10.47 8.04
CA LEU A 96 5.86 9.66 9.27
C LEU A 96 6.97 9.92 10.29
N ALA A 97 8.20 10.12 9.82
CA ALA A 97 9.35 10.41 10.69
C ALA A 97 9.20 11.74 11.46
N LEU A 98 8.33 12.64 10.99
CA LEU A 98 8.02 13.94 11.60
C LEU A 98 6.70 13.91 12.38
N LEU A 99 5.99 12.78 12.36
CA LEU A 99 4.79 12.60 13.17
C LEU A 99 5.18 12.30 14.62
N GLY A 100 4.63 13.11 15.53
CA GLY A 100 4.70 12.87 16.96
C GLY A 100 3.30 12.84 17.56
N ASP A 101 3.22 12.49 18.83
CA ASP A 101 1.98 12.61 19.58
C ASP A 101 1.57 14.07 19.69
N ARG A 102 0.28 14.35 19.47
CA ARG A 102 -0.29 15.70 19.53
C ARG A 102 -1.49 15.73 20.46
N PRO A 103 -1.61 16.78 21.32
CA PRO A 103 -2.70 16.88 22.28
C PRO A 103 -4.07 17.17 21.65
N GLU A 104 -4.09 17.74 20.45
CA GLU A 104 -5.34 18.02 19.75
C GLU A 104 -5.99 16.73 19.26
N PRO A 105 -7.31 16.58 19.35
CA PRO A 105 -8.01 15.42 18.82
C PRO A 105 -7.89 15.32 17.30
N ALA A 106 -8.17 14.14 16.76
CA ALA A 106 -8.31 13.95 15.32
C ALA A 106 -9.42 14.85 14.76
N GLY A 107 -9.26 15.26 13.50
CA GLY A 107 -10.25 16.05 12.77
C GLY A 107 -11.54 15.28 12.49
N PRO A 108 -12.53 15.92 11.83
CA PRO A 108 -13.77 15.27 11.45
C PRO A 108 -13.53 14.11 10.50
N ALA A 109 -14.43 13.11 10.53
CA ALA A 109 -14.42 12.02 9.57
C ALA A 109 -14.57 12.53 8.14
N ALA A 110 -13.82 11.92 7.21
CA ALA A 110 -13.89 12.25 5.79
C ALA A 110 -14.05 10.94 4.98
N PRO A 111 -15.29 10.47 4.78
CA PRO A 111 -15.51 9.22 4.07
C PRO A 111 -15.15 9.31 2.58
N SER A 112 -15.18 8.15 1.92
CA SER A 112 -14.92 8.01 0.49
C SER A 112 -15.70 9.00 -0.38
N ARG A 113 -15.01 9.50 -1.41
CA ARG A 113 -15.60 10.29 -2.51
C ARG A 113 -15.25 9.68 -3.88
N LEU A 114 -15.05 8.37 -3.92
CA LEU A 114 -14.60 7.62 -5.08
C LEU A 114 -15.50 7.83 -6.32
N ASN A 115 -16.79 7.92 -6.12
CA ASN A 115 -17.78 8.17 -7.18
C ASN A 115 -17.64 9.53 -7.87
N GLU A 116 -16.86 10.45 -7.31
CA GLU A 116 -16.63 11.80 -7.85
C GLU A 116 -15.34 11.89 -8.71
N VAL A 117 -14.58 10.81 -8.79
CA VAL A 117 -13.33 10.73 -9.57
C VAL A 117 -13.55 9.96 -10.87
N ARG A 118 -13.09 10.52 -11.98
CA ARG A 118 -13.11 9.87 -13.29
C ARG A 118 -11.79 10.09 -14.00
N LEU A 119 -11.32 9.04 -14.68
CA LEU A 119 -10.13 9.09 -15.52
C LEU A 119 -10.49 8.62 -16.93
N ASP A 120 -10.40 9.53 -17.90
CA ASP A 120 -10.57 9.25 -19.31
C ASP A 120 -9.24 9.47 -20.03
N GLY A 121 -8.61 8.37 -20.49
CA GLY A 121 -7.25 8.40 -21.00
C GLY A 121 -6.29 9.00 -19.96
N ARG A 122 -5.88 10.24 -20.18
CA ARG A 122 -5.04 11.04 -19.27
C ARG A 122 -5.75 12.25 -18.67
N ILE A 123 -7.05 12.35 -18.88
CA ILE A 123 -7.86 13.46 -18.34
C ILE A 123 -8.47 12.99 -17.02
N LEU A 124 -7.92 13.48 -15.90
CA LEU A 124 -8.49 13.32 -14.57
C LEU A 124 -9.60 14.37 -14.38
N ARG A 125 -10.79 13.93 -14.00
CA ARG A 125 -11.91 14.78 -13.59
C ARG A 125 -12.24 14.53 -12.13
N ARG A 126 -12.29 15.59 -11.33
CA ARG A 126 -12.65 15.56 -9.91
C ARG A 126 -13.17 16.93 -9.46
N PRO A 127 -13.99 17.03 -8.41
CA PRO A 127 -14.36 18.32 -7.84
C PRO A 127 -13.13 19.08 -7.31
N PRO A 128 -13.14 20.42 -7.36
CA PRO A 128 -12.16 21.22 -6.63
C PRO A 128 -12.12 20.85 -5.15
N GLY A 129 -10.91 20.80 -4.58
CA GLY A 129 -10.69 20.46 -3.18
C GLY A 129 -10.77 18.96 -2.82
N LEU A 130 -11.13 18.07 -3.75
CA LEU A 130 -10.94 16.64 -3.56
C LEU A 130 -9.45 16.30 -3.75
N ALA A 131 -8.77 15.90 -2.69
CA ALA A 131 -7.38 15.47 -2.73
C ALA A 131 -7.29 13.95 -2.87
N LEU A 132 -6.29 13.50 -3.63
CA LEU A 132 -5.98 12.08 -3.84
C LEU A 132 -4.81 11.64 -2.97
N ASP A 133 -4.83 10.39 -2.53
CA ASP A 133 -3.69 9.65 -2.02
C ASP A 133 -3.58 8.32 -2.75
N LEU A 134 -2.47 8.09 -3.45
CA LEU A 134 -2.25 6.90 -4.24
C LEU A 134 -1.33 5.87 -3.53
N ASN A 135 -0.96 6.13 -2.26
CA ASN A 135 -0.09 5.24 -1.49
C ASN A 135 -0.67 3.82 -1.27
N GLY A 136 -1.97 3.66 -1.51
CA GLY A 136 -2.62 2.35 -1.54
C GLY A 136 -2.08 1.40 -2.61
N VAL A 137 -1.44 1.92 -3.68
CA VAL A 137 -0.96 1.12 -4.81
C VAL A 137 0.44 1.50 -5.30
N VAL A 138 0.90 2.76 -5.10
CA VAL A 138 2.12 3.25 -5.78
C VAL A 138 3.39 2.59 -5.27
N LYS A 139 3.46 2.20 -3.98
CA LYS A 139 4.63 1.54 -3.43
C LYS A 139 4.80 0.14 -4.03
N SER A 140 3.73 -0.65 -4.06
CA SER A 140 3.74 -1.99 -4.66
C SER A 140 3.97 -1.96 -6.18
N LEU A 141 3.43 -0.95 -6.89
CA LEU A 141 3.76 -0.73 -8.30
C LEU A 141 5.24 -0.41 -8.52
N ALA A 142 5.87 0.37 -7.64
CA ALA A 142 7.30 0.65 -7.71
C ALA A 142 8.12 -0.63 -7.47
N VAL A 143 7.72 -1.47 -6.51
CA VAL A 143 8.35 -2.77 -6.22
C VAL A 143 8.23 -3.73 -7.42
N ASP A 144 7.02 -3.85 -8.02
CA ASP A 144 6.78 -4.68 -9.19
C ASP A 144 7.55 -4.19 -10.42
N GLU A 145 7.73 -2.87 -10.59
CA GLU A 145 8.58 -2.33 -11.65
C GLU A 145 10.06 -2.55 -11.38
N ALA A 146 10.50 -2.41 -10.14
CA ALA A 146 11.89 -2.53 -9.75
C ALA A 146 12.40 -3.98 -9.87
N VAL A 147 11.58 -4.99 -9.54
CA VAL A 147 11.98 -6.40 -9.68
C VAL A 147 12.25 -6.80 -11.12
N LEU A 148 11.63 -6.13 -12.09
CA LEU A 148 11.89 -6.35 -13.52
C LEU A 148 13.28 -5.87 -13.98
N ARG A 149 13.97 -5.08 -13.15
CA ARG A 149 15.35 -4.61 -13.39
C ARG A 149 16.41 -5.57 -12.86
N LEU A 150 16.00 -6.67 -12.22
CA LEU A 150 16.96 -7.70 -11.78
C LEU A 150 17.44 -8.53 -12.99
N ASP A 151 18.75 -8.73 -13.10
CA ASP A 151 19.36 -9.51 -14.18
C ASP A 151 19.31 -11.04 -13.95
N GLY A 152 18.93 -11.47 -12.75
CA GLY A 152 18.85 -12.87 -12.33
C GLY A 152 17.94 -13.04 -11.11
N ASP A 153 18.13 -14.13 -10.38
CA ASP A 153 17.39 -14.39 -9.15
C ASP A 153 17.67 -13.33 -8.09
N GLY A 154 16.62 -12.92 -7.38
CA GLY A 154 16.71 -11.90 -6.36
C GLY A 154 15.35 -11.40 -5.91
N PHE A 155 15.34 -10.29 -5.19
CA PHE A 155 14.13 -9.66 -4.71
C PHE A 155 14.28 -8.15 -4.55
N VAL A 156 13.14 -7.47 -4.56
CA VAL A 156 13.01 -6.08 -4.12
C VAL A 156 11.94 -6.04 -3.03
N SER A 157 12.29 -5.45 -1.88
CA SER A 157 11.36 -5.25 -0.76
C SER A 157 11.34 -3.79 -0.33
N ALA A 158 10.15 -3.25 -0.05
CA ALA A 158 9.95 -1.88 0.41
C ALA A 158 8.93 -1.85 1.56
N GLY A 159 9.42 -1.71 2.81
CA GLY A 159 8.57 -1.55 3.99
C GLY A 159 7.54 -2.68 4.19
N GLY A 160 7.90 -3.92 3.89
CA GLY A 160 7.03 -5.11 4.04
C GLY A 160 6.35 -5.58 2.75
N ASP A 161 6.45 -4.81 1.65
CA ASP A 161 6.00 -5.23 0.33
C ASP A 161 7.19 -5.81 -0.44
N LEU A 162 7.01 -6.96 -1.06
CA LEU A 162 8.07 -7.74 -1.69
C LEU A 162 7.62 -8.25 -3.05
N ALA A 163 8.52 -8.16 -4.04
CA ALA A 163 8.44 -8.94 -5.28
C ALA A 163 9.72 -9.75 -5.45
N VAL A 164 9.57 -10.97 -5.98
CA VAL A 164 10.69 -11.89 -6.16
C VAL A 164 10.89 -12.27 -7.62
N ARG A 165 12.15 -12.53 -7.97
CA ARG A 165 12.57 -13.24 -9.17
C ARG A 165 13.41 -14.43 -8.72
N GLY A 166 12.84 -15.65 -8.82
CA GLY A 166 13.41 -16.84 -8.18
C GLY A 166 12.98 -16.99 -6.72
N ALA A 167 13.43 -18.06 -6.07
CA ALA A 167 12.98 -18.45 -4.73
C ALA A 167 13.70 -17.68 -3.62
N VAL A 168 12.92 -17.10 -2.69
CA VAL A 168 13.42 -16.36 -1.52
C VAL A 168 12.69 -16.80 -0.26
N ASP A 169 13.42 -17.04 0.82
CA ASP A 169 12.84 -17.30 2.14
C ASP A 169 12.64 -15.97 2.88
N VAL A 170 11.40 -15.71 3.28
CA VAL A 170 10.94 -14.43 3.85
C VAL A 170 10.46 -14.65 5.27
N GLY A 171 11.08 -13.94 6.24
CA GLY A 171 10.60 -13.89 7.61
C GLY A 171 9.25 -13.19 7.72
N LEU A 172 8.35 -13.72 8.56
CA LEU A 172 6.98 -13.21 8.71
C LEU A 172 6.78 -12.47 10.03
N PRO A 173 5.93 -11.42 10.04
CA PRO A 173 5.49 -10.82 11.29
C PRO A 173 4.85 -11.85 12.22
N GLY A 174 5.13 -11.77 13.53
CA GLY A 174 4.65 -12.77 14.50
C GLY A 174 5.38 -14.11 14.43
N GLY A 175 6.54 -14.18 13.72
CA GLY A 175 7.41 -15.34 13.64
C GLY A 175 7.12 -16.30 12.47
N GLY A 176 8.07 -17.20 12.24
CA GLY A 176 8.06 -18.11 11.09
C GLY A 176 8.63 -17.51 9.82
N ALA A 177 8.68 -18.29 8.76
CA ALA A 177 9.11 -17.89 7.43
C ALA A 177 8.29 -18.61 6.36
N VAL A 178 8.24 -17.99 5.17
CA VAL A 178 7.60 -18.58 3.98
C VAL A 178 8.57 -18.51 2.80
N ARG A 179 8.56 -19.54 1.97
CA ARG A 179 9.31 -19.55 0.72
C ARG A 179 8.45 -18.99 -0.40
N VAL A 180 8.83 -17.84 -0.94
CA VAL A 180 8.18 -17.22 -2.09
C VAL A 180 9.02 -17.58 -3.32
N VAL A 181 8.41 -18.24 -4.29
CA VAL A 181 9.13 -18.71 -5.50
C VAL A 181 8.87 -17.83 -6.72
N ARG A 182 7.79 -17.07 -6.70
CA ARG A 182 7.36 -16.10 -7.73
C ARG A 182 6.31 -15.14 -7.18
N GLY A 183 6.06 -14.06 -7.89
CA GLY A 183 5.05 -13.07 -7.51
C GLY A 183 5.50 -12.18 -6.37
N GLY A 184 4.60 -11.90 -5.44
CA GLY A 184 4.87 -10.99 -4.34
C GLY A 184 4.26 -11.41 -3.02
N LEU A 185 4.73 -10.76 -1.98
CA LEU A 185 4.21 -10.83 -0.62
C LEU A 185 4.06 -9.40 -0.10
N ALA A 186 2.95 -9.09 0.54
CA ALA A 186 2.77 -7.79 1.15
C ALA A 186 2.15 -7.90 2.53
N THR A 187 2.53 -6.97 3.41
CA THR A 187 1.99 -6.88 4.77
C THR A 187 1.37 -5.52 5.01
N SER A 188 0.07 -5.50 5.27
CA SER A 188 -0.66 -4.34 5.77
C SER A 188 -0.83 -4.44 7.28
N GLY A 189 -0.56 -3.35 8.01
CA GLY A 189 -0.67 -3.37 9.46
C GLY A 189 -0.41 -2.03 10.12
N VAL A 190 -0.65 -1.99 11.43
CA VAL A 190 -0.59 -0.75 12.23
C VAL A 190 0.60 -0.71 13.18
N ALA A 191 1.40 -1.78 13.24
CA ALA A 191 2.52 -1.89 14.20
C ALA A 191 3.62 -0.82 14.02
N THR A 192 3.83 -0.32 12.79
CA THR A 192 4.92 0.61 12.45
C THR A 192 4.46 2.00 12.03
N ARG A 193 3.19 2.16 11.68
CA ARG A 193 2.62 3.42 11.17
C ARG A 193 1.41 3.83 11.99
N SER A 194 1.64 4.10 13.27
CA SER A 194 0.66 4.63 14.21
C SER A 194 1.24 5.85 14.93
N TRP A 195 0.36 6.73 15.43
CA TRP A 195 0.64 7.94 16.20
C TRP A 195 -0.55 8.23 17.11
N ARG A 196 -0.46 9.28 17.96
CA ARG A 196 -1.57 9.65 18.86
C ARG A 196 -2.09 11.06 18.58
N ARG A 197 -3.41 11.20 18.65
CA ARG A 197 -4.13 12.47 18.57
C ARG A 197 -5.15 12.54 19.71
N GLY A 198 -5.06 13.57 20.55
CA GLY A 198 -5.95 13.70 21.71
C GLY A 198 -5.91 12.50 22.66
N GLY A 199 -4.79 11.81 22.78
CA GLY A 199 -4.64 10.59 23.56
C GLY A 199 -5.12 9.30 22.87
N GLU A 200 -5.81 9.39 21.73
CA GLU A 200 -6.29 8.23 20.95
C GLU A 200 -5.27 7.78 19.91
N GLU A 201 -5.15 6.46 19.72
CA GLU A 201 -4.32 5.88 18.67
C GLU A 201 -4.93 6.15 17.29
N GLN A 202 -4.09 6.58 16.38
CA GLN A 202 -4.41 6.78 14.96
C GLN A 202 -3.43 5.97 14.10
N HIS A 203 -3.85 5.60 12.91
CA HIS A 203 -2.98 4.92 11.94
C HIS A 203 -3.44 5.18 10.49
N HIS A 204 -2.61 4.80 9.53
CA HIS A 204 -2.81 5.12 8.12
C HIS A 204 -3.82 4.21 7.38
N LEU A 205 -4.27 3.10 7.98
CA LEU A 205 -5.29 2.22 7.37
C LEU A 205 -6.67 2.75 7.71
N VAL A 206 -7.15 3.68 6.89
CA VAL A 206 -8.46 4.32 7.03
C VAL A 206 -9.53 3.47 6.39
N ASP A 207 -10.64 3.27 7.10
CA ASP A 207 -11.85 2.65 6.54
C ASP A 207 -12.62 3.68 5.69
N PRO A 208 -12.75 3.49 4.38
CA PRO A 208 -13.42 4.43 3.50
C PRO A 208 -14.91 4.62 3.80
N ARG A 209 -15.52 3.64 4.45
CA ARG A 209 -16.94 3.67 4.84
C ARG A 209 -17.19 4.67 5.97
N THR A 210 -16.22 4.83 6.87
CA THR A 210 -16.32 5.70 8.05
C THR A 210 -15.49 6.97 7.90
N GLY A 211 -14.46 6.98 7.05
CA GLY A 211 -13.47 8.06 6.94
C GLY A 211 -12.60 8.22 8.18
N ARG A 212 -12.42 7.14 8.95
CA ARG A 212 -11.60 7.07 10.17
C ARG A 212 -10.64 5.89 10.12
N PRO A 213 -9.55 5.90 10.91
CA PRO A 213 -8.72 4.70 11.10
C PRO A 213 -9.57 3.48 11.46
N SER A 214 -9.26 2.35 10.85
CA SER A 214 -9.99 1.09 11.03
C SER A 214 -9.88 0.59 12.47
N THR A 215 -10.96 -0.03 12.95
CA THR A 215 -11.00 -0.74 14.24
C THR A 215 -10.78 -2.25 14.09
N SER A 216 -10.13 -2.66 13.02
CA SER A 216 -9.82 -4.06 12.76
C SER A 216 -9.16 -4.77 13.96
N PRO A 217 -9.50 -6.04 14.26
CA PRO A 217 -8.87 -6.82 15.31
C PRO A 217 -7.42 -7.19 14.96
N TRP A 218 -7.05 -7.07 13.68
CA TRP A 218 -5.73 -7.44 13.20
C TRP A 218 -4.70 -6.35 13.49
N GLN A 219 -3.53 -6.77 13.94
CA GLN A 219 -2.35 -5.94 13.99
C GLN A 219 -1.66 -5.92 12.62
N GLN A 220 -1.62 -7.07 11.95
CA GLN A 220 -0.99 -7.23 10.64
C GLN A 220 -1.69 -8.32 9.82
N VAL A 221 -1.78 -8.11 8.52
CA VAL A 221 -2.25 -9.09 7.54
C VAL A 221 -1.20 -9.21 6.44
N THR A 222 -0.68 -10.40 6.23
CA THR A 222 0.28 -10.72 5.17
C THR A 222 -0.40 -11.58 4.13
N VAL A 223 -0.31 -11.18 2.87
CA VAL A 223 -0.92 -11.90 1.72
C VAL A 223 0.16 -12.20 0.69
N SER A 224 0.08 -13.39 0.08
CA SER A 224 0.84 -13.76 -1.12
C SER A 224 -0.02 -13.59 -2.37
N GLY A 225 0.57 -13.07 -3.44
CA GLY A 225 -0.15 -12.81 -4.70
C GLY A 225 0.72 -13.00 -5.94
N ALA A 226 0.09 -12.96 -7.12
CA ALA A 226 0.77 -13.08 -8.40
C ALA A 226 1.76 -11.91 -8.67
N SER A 227 1.58 -10.77 -7.98
CA SER A 227 2.48 -9.63 -7.96
C SER A 227 2.45 -8.97 -6.57
N CYS A 228 3.40 -8.07 -6.31
CA CYS A 228 3.40 -7.27 -5.09
C CYS A 228 2.11 -6.42 -4.97
N LEU A 229 1.65 -5.84 -6.09
CA LEU A 229 0.41 -5.06 -6.14
C LEU A 229 -0.81 -5.89 -5.72
N VAL A 230 -0.97 -7.09 -6.27
CA VAL A 230 -2.10 -7.98 -5.93
C VAL A 230 -2.07 -8.33 -4.44
N ALA A 231 -0.89 -8.69 -3.92
CA ALA A 231 -0.71 -8.99 -2.51
C ALA A 231 -1.03 -7.80 -1.60
N ASP A 232 -0.57 -6.60 -1.95
CA ASP A 232 -0.72 -5.37 -1.17
C ASP A 232 -2.18 -4.88 -1.14
N VAL A 233 -2.86 -4.86 -2.28
CA VAL A 233 -4.29 -4.52 -2.37
C VAL A 233 -5.13 -5.49 -1.54
N ALA A 234 -4.85 -6.80 -1.66
CA ALA A 234 -5.58 -7.83 -0.93
C ALA A 234 -5.30 -7.78 0.59
N ALA A 235 -4.05 -7.52 1.00
CA ALA A 235 -3.70 -7.38 2.41
C ALA A 235 -4.42 -6.19 3.07
N LYS A 236 -4.54 -5.05 2.37
CA LYS A 236 -5.30 -3.87 2.84
C LYS A 236 -6.80 -4.19 2.96
N ALA A 237 -7.39 -4.78 1.92
CA ALA A 237 -8.81 -5.13 1.92
C ALA A 237 -9.13 -6.12 3.06
N ALA A 238 -8.34 -7.20 3.19
CA ALA A 238 -8.53 -8.19 4.24
C ALA A 238 -8.34 -7.60 5.65
N PHE A 239 -7.40 -6.66 5.82
CA PHE A 239 -7.25 -5.94 7.08
C PHE A 239 -8.49 -5.11 7.42
N LEU A 240 -9.04 -4.36 6.45
CA LEU A 240 -10.21 -3.49 6.64
C LEU A 240 -11.52 -4.27 6.83
N LEU A 241 -11.61 -5.50 6.30
CA LEU A 241 -12.73 -6.41 6.52
C LEU A 241 -12.76 -7.04 7.93
N GLY A 242 -11.66 -6.97 8.67
CA GLY A 242 -11.60 -7.55 10.01
C GLY A 242 -11.82 -9.06 9.98
N ASP A 243 -12.83 -9.55 10.73
CA ASP A 243 -13.11 -10.98 10.85
C ASP A 243 -13.56 -11.63 9.54
N ASP A 244 -14.10 -10.86 8.59
CA ASP A 244 -14.48 -11.35 7.26
C ASP A 244 -13.28 -11.50 6.31
N GLY A 245 -12.12 -10.93 6.66
CA GLY A 245 -10.91 -10.90 5.84
C GLY A 245 -10.41 -12.28 5.39
N PRO A 246 -10.29 -13.29 6.28
CA PRO A 246 -9.87 -14.63 5.88
C PRO A 246 -10.77 -15.27 4.82
N GLY A 247 -12.08 -15.23 5.01
CA GLY A 247 -13.06 -15.76 4.06
C GLY A 247 -13.03 -15.04 2.71
N TRP A 248 -12.90 -13.71 2.73
CA TRP A 248 -12.78 -12.90 1.51
C TRP A 248 -11.55 -13.26 0.68
N LEU A 249 -10.41 -13.57 1.34
CA LEU A 249 -9.20 -14.05 0.65
C LEU A 249 -9.39 -15.47 0.11
N ASP A 250 -10.05 -16.38 0.84
CA ASP A 250 -10.31 -17.74 0.37
C ASP A 250 -11.16 -17.78 -0.88
N GLU A 251 -12.20 -16.95 -0.97
CA GLU A 251 -13.03 -16.79 -2.17
C GLU A 251 -12.24 -16.38 -3.42
N ARG A 252 -11.07 -15.72 -3.22
CA ARG A 252 -10.17 -15.24 -4.28
C ARG A 252 -8.95 -16.13 -4.47
N GLY A 253 -8.85 -17.23 -3.72
CA GLY A 253 -7.70 -18.13 -3.74
C GLY A 253 -6.38 -17.49 -3.32
N LEU A 254 -6.44 -16.42 -2.51
CA LEU A 254 -5.26 -15.67 -2.06
C LEU A 254 -4.82 -16.16 -0.68
N PRO A 255 -3.58 -16.68 -0.54
CA PRO A 255 -3.04 -17.08 0.75
C PRO A 255 -2.85 -15.88 1.67
N GLY A 256 -3.44 -15.92 2.86
CA GLY A 256 -3.38 -14.86 3.85
C GLY A 256 -3.06 -15.35 5.27
N ARG A 257 -2.19 -14.62 5.95
CA ARG A 257 -1.79 -14.84 7.34
C ARG A 257 -2.07 -13.59 8.15
N PHE A 258 -2.65 -13.76 9.30
CA PHE A 258 -3.20 -12.73 10.17
C PHE A 258 -2.52 -12.79 11.53
N VAL A 259 -2.11 -11.63 12.04
CA VAL A 259 -1.62 -11.48 13.40
C VAL A 259 -2.58 -10.56 14.14
N ALA A 260 -3.24 -11.05 15.16
CA ALA A 260 -4.15 -10.27 15.99
C ALA A 260 -3.38 -9.34 16.95
N ARG A 261 -4.08 -8.37 17.55
CA ARG A 261 -3.48 -7.40 18.48
C ARG A 261 -2.92 -8.06 19.75
N ASP A 262 -3.40 -9.24 20.14
CA ASP A 262 -2.90 -10.05 21.27
C ASP A 262 -1.71 -10.95 20.89
N GLY A 263 -1.27 -10.93 19.63
CA GLY A 263 -0.19 -11.75 19.09
C GLY A 263 -0.64 -13.10 18.56
N THR A 264 -1.92 -13.47 18.69
CA THR A 264 -2.45 -14.71 18.11
C THR A 264 -2.29 -14.69 16.59
N VAL A 265 -1.86 -15.81 16.03
CA VAL A 265 -1.64 -16.00 14.60
C VAL A 265 -2.71 -16.90 14.03
N ALA A 266 -3.38 -16.43 12.98
CA ALA A 266 -4.32 -17.19 12.18
C ALA A 266 -3.90 -17.19 10.71
N ALA A 267 -4.44 -18.10 9.92
CA ALA A 267 -4.25 -18.16 8.48
C ALA A 267 -5.54 -18.67 7.83
N ASN A 268 -5.78 -18.24 6.59
CA ASN A 268 -6.90 -18.76 5.82
C ASN A 268 -6.57 -20.13 5.21
N ASP A 269 -7.56 -20.78 4.63
CA ASP A 269 -7.41 -22.12 4.04
C ASP A 269 -6.41 -22.13 2.88
N ALA A 270 -6.37 -21.09 2.05
CA ALA A 270 -5.43 -20.98 0.93
C ALA A 270 -3.97 -20.94 1.43
N TRP A 271 -3.69 -20.24 2.53
CA TRP A 271 -2.36 -20.23 3.16
C TRP A 271 -1.97 -21.61 3.69
N CYS A 272 -2.88 -22.29 4.39
CA CYS A 272 -2.64 -23.61 4.97
C CYS A 272 -2.39 -24.69 3.89
N ARG A 273 -2.99 -24.54 2.71
CA ARG A 273 -2.73 -25.42 1.56
C ARG A 273 -1.38 -25.19 0.88
N GLY A 274 -0.70 -24.07 1.17
CA GLY A 274 0.56 -23.71 0.53
C GLY A 274 0.43 -23.35 -0.96
N THR A 275 -0.76 -22.95 -1.41
CA THR A 275 -1.01 -22.61 -2.81
C THR A 275 -0.45 -21.23 -3.13
N VAL A 276 0.55 -21.17 -4.02
CA VAL A 276 0.94 -19.92 -4.68
C VAL A 276 -0.05 -19.70 -5.84
N PRO A 277 -0.71 -18.54 -5.96
CA PRO A 277 -1.60 -18.26 -7.08
C PRO A 277 -0.86 -18.43 -8.40
N GLU A 278 -1.40 -19.22 -9.34
CA GLU A 278 -0.93 -19.18 -10.72
C GLU A 278 -1.30 -17.82 -11.32
N ALA A 279 -0.32 -17.20 -12.01
CA ALA A 279 -0.61 -16.03 -12.80
C ALA A 279 -1.55 -16.43 -13.94
N ALA A 280 -2.73 -15.82 -14.00
CA ALA A 280 -3.66 -15.94 -15.12
C ALA A 280 -3.15 -15.15 -16.33
#